data_8e9c18e9e7fbe76ee82589c0949f2e5e
#
_entry.id   8e9c18e9e7fbe76ee82589c0949f2e5e
#
_cell.length_a   1.000
_cell.length_b   1.000
_cell.length_c   1.000
_cell.angle_alpha   90.00
_cell.angle_beta   90.00
_cell.angle_gamma   90.00
#
_symmetry.space_group_name_H-M   'P 1'
#
loop_
_entity.id
_entity.type
_entity.pdbx_description
1 polymer ?
#
loop_
_entity_poly.entity_id
_entity_poly.type
_entity_poly.pdbx_seq_one_letter_code
_entity_poly.pdbx_strand_id
1 'polypeptide(L)'
;MQLEIKKRIFLIITIFLMGDITACSDRTFVPDEEIAETEIVAEETVEEIVVLPPLIQATTLESDYRTMARLGLAATSCSEQGDLRQAYENVLCSCVRIQIGEHYGSGSIYRMLEDEIIIVTNRHVLQYWSKDCFVTFFNGAVTTGTLIRVSDEADLGFISIPASAFTYQELLVFKNVRVPVKLLLDSWHKEDTESISERDKIFFIDIASDWRSPVCIEGEVIAPFMFLEEFQMEMLYGKGNAVPGMSGSGVFDRYGNYVGMITGGTLQGEIAAVPLEVIEEEFEKVIFNNLHTN
;
A
#
# COMPACT_ATOMS: atom_id res chain seq x y z
N MET A 1 -12.77 -27.77 16.35
CA MET A 1 -11.74 -26.80 15.99
C MET A 1 -12.33 -25.54 15.35
N GLN A 2 -13.39 -25.61 14.57
CA GLN A 2 -14.08 -24.44 13.98
C GLN A 2 -14.83 -23.53 14.97
N LEU A 3 -15.27 -24.05 16.13
CA LEU A 3 -16.10 -23.28 17.09
C LEU A 3 -15.32 -22.29 17.97
N GLU A 4 -14.01 -22.47 18.15
CA GLU A 4 -13.21 -21.59 19.00
C GLU A 4 -12.63 -20.36 18.26
N ILE A 5 -12.53 -20.43 16.94
CA ILE A 5 -12.01 -19.31 16.11
C ILE A 5 -13.00 -18.14 16.11
N LYS A 6 -14.30 -18.42 16.23
CA LYS A 6 -15.40 -17.42 16.15
C LYS A 6 -15.38 -16.32 17.21
N LYS A 7 -14.68 -16.49 18.32
CA LYS A 7 -14.65 -15.49 19.42
C LYS A 7 -13.48 -14.52 19.40
N ARG A 8 -12.53 -14.69 18.49
CA ARG A 8 -11.22 -14.06 18.62
C ARG A 8 -11.02 -12.80 17.77
N ILE A 9 -11.79 -12.63 16.70
CA ILE A 9 -11.61 -11.51 15.73
C ILE A 9 -12.32 -10.22 16.18
N PHE A 10 -13.36 -10.32 17.02
CA PHE A 10 -14.21 -9.19 17.40
C PHE A 10 -13.52 -8.04 18.17
N LEU A 11 -12.31 -8.23 18.65
CA LEU A 11 -11.68 -7.26 19.56
C LEU A 11 -10.94 -6.09 18.86
N ILE A 12 -10.58 -6.21 17.59
CA ILE A 12 -9.75 -5.17 16.92
C ILE A 12 -10.60 -4.04 16.33
N ILE A 13 -11.81 -4.33 15.90
CA ILE A 13 -12.72 -3.29 15.34
C ILE A 13 -13.18 -2.31 16.44
N THR A 14 -13.21 -2.75 17.70
CA THR A 14 -13.71 -1.92 18.83
C THR A 14 -12.61 -1.05 19.48
N ILE A 15 -11.33 -1.33 19.29
CA ILE A 15 -10.22 -0.57 19.91
C ILE A 15 -9.97 0.78 19.21
N PHE A 16 -10.52 1.00 18.03
CA PHE A 16 -10.40 2.27 17.30
C PHE A 16 -11.16 3.45 17.95
N LEU A 17 -11.93 3.21 19.01
CA LEU A 17 -12.82 4.22 19.60
C LEU A 17 -12.34 4.82 20.92
N MET A 18 -11.29 4.33 21.55
CA MET A 18 -10.79 4.91 22.81
C MET A 18 -9.27 4.79 22.93
N GLY A 19 -8.57 5.85 22.75
CA GLY A 19 -7.13 5.93 23.01
C GLY A 19 -6.62 7.36 23.11
N ASP A 20 -7.02 8.08 24.16
CA ASP A 20 -6.25 9.24 24.64
C ASP A 20 -4.87 8.74 25.10
N ILE A 21 -3.83 9.11 24.39
CA ILE A 21 -2.46 9.00 24.93
C ILE A 21 -1.79 10.35 24.80
N THR A 22 -1.92 11.12 25.87
CA THR A 22 -1.01 12.21 26.21
C THR A 22 0.35 11.62 26.60
N ALA A 23 1.37 11.91 25.83
CA ALA A 23 2.75 11.77 26.28
C ALA A 23 3.58 12.94 25.75
N CYS A 24 3.61 13.99 26.54
CA CYS A 24 4.64 15.02 26.51
C CYS A 24 5.90 14.44 27.16
N SER A 25 7.02 14.47 26.50
CA SER A 25 8.33 14.26 27.15
C SER A 25 9.31 15.28 26.62
N ASP A 26 9.58 16.25 27.48
CA ASP A 26 10.69 17.20 27.40
C ASP A 26 12.01 16.46 27.28
N ARG A 27 12.80 16.82 26.27
CA ARG A 27 14.25 16.59 26.27
C ARG A 27 14.96 17.92 26.15
N THR A 28 15.59 18.27 27.26
CA THR A 28 16.53 19.37 27.44
C THR A 28 17.75 19.19 26.54
N PHE A 29 18.08 20.25 25.84
CA PHE A 29 19.28 20.45 25.04
C PHE A 29 20.49 20.72 25.98
N VAL A 30 21.63 20.07 25.74
CA VAL A 30 22.94 20.42 26.30
C VAL A 30 23.88 20.76 25.16
N PRO A 31 24.51 21.92 25.15
CA PRO A 31 25.47 22.30 24.13
C PRO A 31 26.92 22.02 24.55
N ASP A 32 27.79 22.02 23.56
CA ASP A 32 29.24 22.18 23.54
C ASP A 32 30.13 20.95 23.57
N GLU A 33 30.86 20.82 22.44
CA GLU A 33 32.32 20.92 22.47
C GLU A 33 32.88 21.18 21.05
N GLU A 34 33.71 22.23 20.93
CA GLU A 34 34.51 22.62 19.80
C GLU A 34 35.51 21.52 19.40
N ILE A 35 35.53 21.13 18.13
CA ILE A 35 36.65 20.33 17.57
C ILE A 35 37.20 21.06 16.37
N ALA A 36 38.52 21.30 16.45
CA ALA A 36 39.36 22.05 15.55
C ALA A 36 39.31 21.60 14.09
N GLU A 37 39.29 22.58 13.21
CA GLU A 37 39.46 22.45 11.75
C GLU A 37 40.84 21.88 11.41
N THR A 38 40.82 20.82 10.59
CA THR A 38 42.00 20.43 9.82
C THR A 38 41.60 20.52 8.33
N GLU A 39 42.12 21.54 7.67
CA GLU A 39 42.02 21.73 6.20
C GLU A 39 42.66 20.54 5.49
N ILE A 40 41.86 19.75 4.79
CA ILE A 40 42.32 18.85 3.73
C ILE A 40 41.82 19.45 2.43
N VAL A 41 42.74 20.08 1.69
CA VAL A 41 42.50 20.52 0.33
C VAL A 41 42.47 19.29 -0.58
N ALA A 42 41.27 18.84 -0.92
CA ALA A 42 41.06 17.89 -2.01
C ALA A 42 40.79 18.68 -3.28
N GLU A 43 41.65 18.50 -4.30
CA GLU A 43 41.40 18.96 -5.68
C GLU A 43 40.16 18.18 -6.20
N GLU A 44 38.97 18.81 -6.13
CA GLU A 44 37.78 18.32 -6.80
C GLU A 44 37.93 18.61 -8.31
N THR A 45 38.10 17.53 -9.07
CA THR A 45 37.81 17.57 -10.52
C THR A 45 36.31 17.74 -10.67
N VAL A 46 35.86 18.97 -10.93
CA VAL A 46 34.49 19.29 -11.26
C VAL A 46 34.16 18.65 -12.61
N GLU A 47 33.53 17.46 -12.60
CA GLU A 47 32.84 17.00 -13.79
C GLU A 47 31.72 17.98 -14.08
N GLU A 48 31.78 18.62 -15.24
CA GLU A 48 30.78 19.57 -15.73
C GLU A 48 29.48 18.80 -15.93
N ILE A 49 28.59 18.80 -14.91
CA ILE A 49 27.27 18.21 -15.00
C ILE A 49 26.50 19.06 -16.01
N VAL A 50 26.30 18.50 -17.21
CA VAL A 50 25.44 19.11 -18.24
C VAL A 50 24.01 19.06 -17.72
N VAL A 51 23.58 20.11 -17.06
CA VAL A 51 22.19 20.28 -16.61
C VAL A 51 21.35 20.66 -17.82
N LEU A 52 20.55 19.73 -18.33
CA LEU A 52 19.60 20.04 -19.40
C LEU A 52 18.62 21.13 -18.95
N PRO A 53 18.16 21.99 -19.87
CA PRO A 53 17.16 22.99 -19.53
C PRO A 53 15.94 22.37 -18.86
N PRO A 54 15.36 22.97 -17.81
CA PRO A 54 14.25 22.39 -17.04
C PRO A 54 13.05 21.97 -17.89
N LEU A 55 12.76 22.69 -18.97
CA LEU A 55 11.67 22.39 -19.88
C LEU A 55 11.87 21.07 -20.64
N ILE A 56 13.11 20.80 -21.11
CA ILE A 56 13.42 19.56 -21.83
C ILE A 56 13.37 18.37 -20.88
N GLN A 57 13.84 18.53 -19.64
CA GLN A 57 13.73 17.47 -18.62
C GLN A 57 12.27 17.17 -18.27
N ALA A 58 11.45 18.20 -18.06
CA ALA A 58 10.03 18.03 -17.72
C ALA A 58 9.25 17.30 -18.83
N THR A 59 9.46 17.67 -20.10
CA THR A 59 8.77 17.02 -21.24
C THR A 59 9.21 15.58 -21.45
N THR A 60 10.47 15.25 -21.20
CA THR A 60 10.98 13.87 -21.27
C THR A 60 10.37 13.02 -20.18
N LEU A 61 10.40 13.48 -18.93
CA LEU A 61 9.83 12.76 -17.80
C LEU A 61 8.31 12.56 -17.93
N GLU A 62 7.59 13.55 -18.46
CA GLU A 62 6.16 13.42 -18.78
C GLU A 62 5.92 12.31 -19.80
N SER A 63 6.69 12.31 -20.90
CA SER A 63 6.59 11.29 -21.94
C SER A 63 6.87 9.88 -21.39
N ASP A 64 7.89 9.75 -20.54
CA ASP A 64 8.27 8.49 -19.92
C ASP A 64 7.15 7.99 -18.98
N TYR A 65 6.64 8.86 -18.11
CA TYR A 65 5.53 8.52 -17.23
C TYR A 65 4.30 8.05 -18.01
N ARG A 66 3.85 8.85 -18.99
CA ARG A 66 2.66 8.52 -19.80
C ARG A 66 2.84 7.19 -20.55
N THR A 67 4.05 6.93 -21.06
CA THR A 67 4.36 5.67 -21.73
C THR A 67 4.29 4.49 -20.76
N MET A 68 4.89 4.61 -19.58
CA MET A 68 4.86 3.56 -18.55
C MET A 68 3.44 3.32 -18.04
N ALA A 69 2.67 4.36 -17.76
CA ALA A 69 1.27 4.26 -17.33
C ALA A 69 0.40 3.54 -18.38
N ARG A 70 0.54 3.91 -19.68
CA ARG A 70 -0.19 3.31 -20.78
C ARG A 70 0.14 1.83 -21.00
N LEU A 71 1.41 1.46 -20.79
CA LEU A 71 1.86 0.07 -20.96
C LEU A 71 1.66 -0.78 -19.69
N GLY A 72 1.15 -0.21 -18.60
CA GLY A 72 1.03 -0.90 -17.32
C GLY A 72 2.38 -1.29 -16.69
N LEU A 73 3.48 -0.61 -17.08
CA LEU A 73 4.82 -0.90 -16.61
C LEU A 73 5.16 -0.20 -15.28
N ALA A 74 4.27 0.66 -14.77
CA ALA A 74 4.40 1.32 -13.47
C ALA A 74 4.10 0.37 -12.29
N ALA A 75 4.43 -0.91 -12.43
CA ALA A 75 4.24 -1.92 -11.41
C ALA A 75 5.55 -2.25 -10.69
N THR A 76 5.44 -2.71 -9.46
CA THR A 76 6.61 -3.19 -8.72
C THR A 76 7.26 -4.37 -9.45
N SER A 77 8.58 -4.37 -9.55
CA SER A 77 9.31 -5.54 -10.02
C SER A 77 9.36 -6.59 -8.92
N CYS A 78 9.35 -7.86 -9.28
CA CYS A 78 9.54 -8.93 -8.31
C CYS A 78 10.96 -9.44 -8.31
N SER A 79 11.33 -10.14 -7.24
CA SER A 79 12.53 -10.95 -7.19
C SER A 79 12.22 -12.33 -7.74
N GLU A 80 12.89 -12.74 -8.80
CA GLU A 80 12.77 -14.09 -9.34
C GLU A 80 13.22 -15.15 -8.32
N GLN A 81 14.05 -14.77 -7.35
CA GLN A 81 14.58 -15.69 -6.34
C GLN A 81 13.75 -15.70 -5.05
N GLY A 82 12.68 -14.92 -4.96
CA GLY A 82 11.84 -14.82 -3.76
C GLY A 82 12.59 -14.25 -2.55
N ASP A 83 13.47 -13.28 -2.78
CA ASP A 83 14.18 -12.55 -1.74
C ASP A 83 13.22 -11.53 -1.10
N LEU A 84 12.85 -11.79 0.15
CA LEU A 84 11.92 -10.96 0.91
C LEU A 84 12.39 -9.50 1.02
N ARG A 85 13.68 -9.26 1.21
CA ARG A 85 14.20 -7.89 1.33
C ARG A 85 14.00 -7.12 0.02
N GLN A 86 14.34 -7.76 -1.11
CA GLN A 86 14.16 -7.15 -2.42
C GLN A 86 12.67 -6.93 -2.74
N ALA A 87 11.82 -7.91 -2.42
CA ALA A 87 10.38 -7.78 -2.56
C ALA A 87 9.83 -6.61 -1.74
N TYR A 88 10.24 -6.50 -0.46
CA TYR A 88 9.89 -5.38 0.41
C TYR A 88 10.29 -4.02 -0.17
N GLU A 89 11.55 -3.87 -0.59
CA GLU A 89 12.06 -2.63 -1.19
C GLU A 89 11.27 -2.25 -2.46
N ASN A 90 10.86 -3.24 -3.26
CA ASN A 90 10.08 -3.02 -4.47
C ASN A 90 8.64 -2.58 -4.19
N VAL A 91 7.95 -3.23 -3.24
CA VAL A 91 6.53 -2.92 -2.96
C VAL A 91 6.34 -1.69 -2.10
N LEU A 92 7.37 -1.25 -1.37
CA LEU A 92 7.29 -0.05 -0.53
C LEU A 92 6.84 1.18 -1.33
N CYS A 93 7.26 1.28 -2.60
CA CYS A 93 6.88 2.36 -3.50
C CYS A 93 5.38 2.38 -3.85
N SER A 94 4.65 1.32 -3.54
CA SER A 94 3.20 1.23 -3.73
C SER A 94 2.38 1.46 -2.45
N CYS A 95 3.04 1.57 -1.29
CA CYS A 95 2.36 1.72 -0.01
C CYS A 95 2.06 3.18 0.29
N VAL A 96 0.88 3.44 0.86
CA VAL A 96 0.46 4.76 1.31
C VAL A 96 -0.14 4.71 2.71
N ARG A 97 0.06 5.80 3.44
CA ARG A 97 -0.64 6.07 4.71
C ARG A 97 -1.84 6.95 4.43
N ILE A 98 -2.97 6.61 5.01
CA ILE A 98 -4.21 7.39 4.92
C ILE A 98 -4.48 8.01 6.28
N GLN A 99 -4.71 9.32 6.29
CA GLN A 99 -5.03 10.07 7.50
C GLN A 99 -6.42 10.67 7.40
N ILE A 100 -7.25 10.42 8.42
CA ILE A 100 -8.62 10.91 8.54
C ILE A 100 -8.78 11.52 9.93
N GLY A 101 -8.62 12.84 10.02
CA GLY A 101 -8.53 13.54 11.31
C GLY A 101 -7.34 13.04 12.12
N GLU A 102 -7.61 12.45 13.29
CA GLU A 102 -6.58 11.86 14.17
C GLU A 102 -6.37 10.35 13.93
N HIS A 103 -7.15 9.74 13.02
CA HIS A 103 -7.06 8.33 12.71
C HIS A 103 -6.16 8.08 11.51
N TYR A 104 -5.55 6.91 11.49
CA TYR A 104 -4.67 6.47 10.43
C TYR A 104 -5.08 5.09 9.93
N GLY A 105 -4.97 4.91 8.63
CA GLY A 105 -5.08 3.65 7.94
C GLY A 105 -3.96 3.52 6.93
N SER A 106 -3.97 2.42 6.23
CA SER A 106 -3.04 2.10 5.14
C SER A 106 -3.79 1.97 3.82
N GLY A 107 -3.06 1.99 2.73
CA GLY A 107 -3.57 1.72 1.40
C GLY A 107 -2.45 1.32 0.47
N SER A 108 -2.83 0.97 -0.75
CA SER A 108 -1.88 0.63 -1.82
C SER A 108 -2.23 1.37 -3.10
N ILE A 109 -1.21 1.80 -3.85
CA ILE A 109 -1.37 2.30 -5.21
C ILE A 109 -1.79 1.10 -6.07
N TYR A 110 -3.08 1.05 -6.39
CA TYR A 110 -3.66 -0.09 -7.11
C TYR A 110 -3.42 0.00 -8.61
N ARG A 111 -3.63 1.19 -9.18
CA ARG A 111 -3.32 1.49 -10.58
C ARG A 111 -2.76 2.90 -10.73
N MET A 112 -1.83 3.05 -11.64
CA MET A 112 -1.34 4.33 -12.12
C MET A 112 -1.79 4.50 -13.56
N LEU A 113 -2.62 5.51 -13.79
CA LEU A 113 -3.14 5.87 -15.10
C LEU A 113 -2.46 7.16 -15.59
N GLU A 114 -2.69 7.57 -16.84
CA GLU A 114 -2.02 8.75 -17.41
C GLU A 114 -2.31 10.02 -16.60
N ASP A 115 -3.54 10.17 -16.09
CA ASP A 115 -4.00 11.38 -15.43
C ASP A 115 -4.39 11.20 -13.95
N GLU A 116 -4.41 9.97 -13.46
CA GLU A 116 -4.81 9.67 -12.08
C GLU A 116 -4.10 8.45 -11.48
N ILE A 117 -4.00 8.46 -10.16
CA ILE A 117 -3.52 7.34 -9.34
C ILE A 117 -4.70 6.81 -8.54
N ILE A 118 -4.95 5.51 -8.63
CA ILE A 118 -6.02 4.85 -7.87
C ILE A 118 -5.42 4.15 -6.66
N ILE A 119 -5.91 4.53 -5.49
CA ILE A 119 -5.56 3.91 -4.20
C ILE A 119 -6.67 2.98 -3.78
N VAL A 120 -6.32 1.77 -3.32
CA VAL A 120 -7.24 0.84 -2.65
C VAL A 120 -6.99 0.85 -1.15
N THR A 121 -8.07 0.80 -0.37
CA THR A 121 -8.05 0.70 1.10
C THR A 121 -9.36 0.09 1.61
N ASN A 122 -9.49 -0.11 2.92
CA ASN A 122 -10.74 -0.63 3.50
C ASN A 122 -11.86 0.41 3.51
N ARG A 123 -13.11 -0.09 3.39
CA ARG A 123 -14.34 0.71 3.54
C ARG A 123 -14.39 1.39 4.91
N HIS A 124 -14.07 0.66 5.99
CA HIS A 124 -14.11 1.22 7.34
C HIS A 124 -13.07 2.32 7.56
N VAL A 125 -11.94 2.32 6.85
CA VAL A 125 -10.99 3.43 6.82
C VAL A 125 -11.63 4.66 6.17
N LEU A 126 -12.46 4.47 5.14
CA LEU A 126 -13.07 5.55 4.35
C LEU A 126 -14.38 6.09 4.91
N GLN A 127 -14.95 5.49 5.97
CA GLN A 127 -16.29 5.87 6.45
C GLN A 127 -16.41 7.35 6.87
N TYR A 128 -15.29 8.01 7.19
CA TYR A 128 -15.24 9.44 7.54
C TYR A 128 -14.44 10.26 6.51
N TRP A 129 -14.30 9.74 5.29
CA TRP A 129 -13.56 10.44 4.23
C TRP A 129 -14.18 11.81 3.92
N SER A 130 -13.36 12.83 3.92
CA SER A 130 -13.73 14.22 3.64
C SER A 130 -12.59 14.95 2.93
N LYS A 131 -12.81 16.22 2.56
CA LYS A 131 -11.77 17.07 1.97
C LYS A 131 -10.54 17.31 2.86
N ASP A 132 -10.65 17.04 4.15
CA ASP A 132 -9.57 17.21 5.13
C ASP A 132 -8.82 15.89 5.40
N CYS A 133 -9.02 14.88 4.54
CA CYS A 133 -8.29 13.62 4.58
C CYS A 133 -7.09 13.67 3.66
N PHE A 134 -6.00 13.00 4.07
CA PHE A 134 -4.72 13.06 3.38
C PHE A 134 -4.20 11.66 3.08
N VAL A 135 -3.51 11.55 1.95
CA VAL A 135 -2.74 10.38 1.55
C VAL A 135 -1.27 10.76 1.55
N THR A 136 -0.46 10.07 2.36
CA THR A 136 0.99 10.24 2.42
C THR A 136 1.66 9.05 1.74
N PHE A 137 2.46 9.33 0.73
CA PHE A 137 3.22 8.34 -0.03
C PHE A 137 4.54 8.02 0.68
N PHE A 138 5.17 6.91 0.30
CA PHE A 138 6.41 6.44 0.91
C PHE A 138 7.57 7.46 0.86
N ASN A 139 7.60 8.35 -0.14
CA ASN A 139 8.58 9.42 -0.28
C ASN A 139 8.25 10.69 0.53
N GLY A 140 7.14 10.68 1.28
CA GLY A 140 6.67 11.80 2.07
C GLY A 140 5.80 12.82 1.32
N ALA A 141 5.52 12.62 0.04
CA ALA A 141 4.54 13.43 -0.68
C ALA A 141 3.16 13.26 -0.04
N VAL A 142 2.47 14.38 0.21
CA VAL A 142 1.15 14.42 0.84
C VAL A 142 0.17 15.10 -0.07
N THR A 143 -0.97 14.50 -0.30
CA THR A 143 -2.05 15.08 -1.08
C THR A 143 -3.42 14.65 -0.59
N THR A 144 -4.47 15.21 -1.15
CA THR A 144 -5.86 14.78 -0.95
C THR A 144 -6.33 14.02 -2.19
N GLY A 145 -7.40 13.24 -2.04
CA GLY A 145 -8.00 12.53 -3.16
C GLY A 145 -9.52 12.59 -3.13
N THR A 146 -10.13 12.08 -4.18
CA THR A 146 -11.57 11.96 -4.31
C THR A 146 -11.99 10.50 -4.08
N LEU A 147 -12.95 10.29 -3.19
CA LEU A 147 -13.58 8.98 -3.02
C LEU A 147 -14.37 8.63 -4.28
N ILE A 148 -14.00 7.56 -4.97
CA ILE A 148 -14.65 7.17 -6.24
C ILE A 148 -15.57 5.96 -6.09
N ARG A 149 -15.30 5.09 -5.13
CA ARG A 149 -16.13 3.93 -4.85
C ARG A 149 -15.92 3.40 -3.44
N VAL A 150 -17.01 2.93 -2.85
CA VAL A 150 -17.02 2.09 -1.65
C VAL A 150 -17.84 0.86 -1.98
N SER A 151 -17.33 -0.33 -1.70
CA SER A 151 -18.06 -1.58 -1.92
C SER A 151 -19.17 -1.75 -0.88
N ASP A 152 -20.31 -2.25 -1.32
CA ASP A 152 -21.41 -2.64 -0.43
C ASP A 152 -21.21 -4.06 0.12
N GLU A 153 -20.47 -4.90 -0.59
CA GLU A 153 -20.32 -6.33 -0.33
C GLU A 153 -19.05 -6.65 0.47
N ALA A 154 -17.96 -5.92 0.22
CA ALA A 154 -16.66 -6.15 0.87
C ALA A 154 -16.19 -4.92 1.65
N ASP A 155 -15.27 -5.13 2.59
CA ASP A 155 -14.65 -4.04 3.35
C ASP A 155 -13.52 -3.39 2.53
N LEU A 156 -13.89 -2.76 1.41
CA LEU A 156 -12.95 -2.08 0.53
C LEU A 156 -13.56 -0.85 -0.16
N GLY A 157 -12.69 0.06 -0.60
CA GLY A 157 -13.04 1.21 -1.40
C GLY A 157 -11.83 1.82 -2.09
N PHE A 158 -12.09 2.77 -2.98
CA PHE A 158 -11.08 3.37 -3.85
C PHE A 158 -11.11 4.90 -3.79
N ILE A 159 -9.91 5.48 -3.82
CA ILE A 159 -9.65 6.91 -3.89
C ILE A 159 -8.93 7.19 -5.21
N SER A 160 -9.36 8.22 -5.94
CA SER A 160 -8.62 8.76 -7.09
C SER A 160 -7.85 10.01 -6.67
N ILE A 161 -6.58 10.08 -7.08
CA ILE A 161 -5.69 11.21 -6.88
C ILE A 161 -5.21 11.67 -8.26
N PRO A 162 -5.40 12.94 -8.65
CA PRO A 162 -4.93 13.42 -9.95
C PRO A 162 -3.41 13.34 -10.04
N ALA A 163 -2.87 12.82 -11.14
CA ALA A 163 -1.44 12.74 -11.38
C ALA A 163 -0.78 14.14 -11.34
N SER A 164 -1.52 15.19 -11.70
CA SER A 164 -1.07 16.58 -11.63
C SER A 164 -0.78 17.09 -10.21
N ALA A 165 -1.14 16.33 -9.17
CA ALA A 165 -0.77 16.63 -7.78
C ALA A 165 0.73 16.39 -7.51
N PHE A 166 1.45 15.76 -8.43
CA PHE A 166 2.84 15.36 -8.28
C PHE A 166 3.70 15.86 -9.44
N THR A 167 4.98 15.95 -9.19
CA THR A 167 5.97 16.10 -10.25
C THR A 167 6.16 14.78 -11.01
N TYR A 168 6.59 14.84 -12.28
CA TYR A 168 6.88 13.60 -13.03
C TYR A 168 8.04 12.79 -12.43
N GLN A 169 8.95 13.41 -11.70
CA GLN A 169 10.00 12.72 -10.95
C GLN A 169 9.40 11.85 -9.85
N GLU A 170 8.42 12.36 -9.12
CA GLU A 170 7.70 11.59 -8.09
C GLU A 170 6.87 10.46 -8.72
N LEU A 171 6.15 10.77 -9.81
CA LEU A 171 5.35 9.77 -10.51
C LEU A 171 6.17 8.59 -11.03
N LEU A 172 7.40 8.81 -11.49
CA LEU A 172 8.29 7.74 -11.96
C LEU A 172 8.85 6.85 -10.83
N VAL A 173 8.81 7.34 -9.58
CA VAL A 173 9.23 6.56 -8.41
C VAL A 173 8.09 5.77 -7.83
N PHE A 174 6.86 6.25 -7.94
CA PHE A 174 5.68 5.51 -7.51
C PHE A 174 5.47 4.25 -8.36
N LYS A 175 4.95 3.22 -7.74
CA LYS A 175 4.65 1.94 -8.38
C LYS A 175 3.24 1.52 -8.00
N ASN A 176 2.47 1.02 -8.95
CA ASN A 176 1.28 0.29 -8.56
C ASN A 176 1.65 -1.13 -8.08
N VAL A 177 0.78 -1.73 -7.29
CA VAL A 177 0.92 -3.11 -6.87
C VAL A 177 1.00 -4.03 -8.10
N ARG A 178 1.81 -5.08 -7.99
CA ARG A 178 1.91 -6.10 -9.03
C ARG A 178 0.82 -7.14 -8.85
N VAL A 179 -0.16 -7.10 -9.74
CA VAL A 179 -1.17 -8.16 -9.85
C VAL A 179 -0.61 -9.24 -10.77
N PRO A 180 -0.55 -10.52 -10.35
CA PRO A 180 -0.09 -11.61 -11.21
C PRO A 180 -0.98 -11.71 -12.45
N VAL A 181 -0.38 -11.59 -13.64
CA VAL A 181 -1.11 -11.65 -14.92
C VAL A 181 -1.85 -12.98 -15.08
N LYS A 182 -1.33 -14.02 -14.48
CA LYS A 182 -1.90 -15.36 -14.51
C LYS A 182 -3.26 -15.43 -13.82
N LEU A 183 -3.47 -14.68 -12.73
CA LEU A 183 -4.76 -14.56 -12.06
C LEU A 183 -5.81 -13.83 -12.92
N LEU A 184 -5.39 -12.89 -13.77
CA LEU A 184 -6.29 -12.17 -14.68
C LEU A 184 -6.70 -12.98 -15.91
N LEU A 185 -5.87 -13.94 -16.35
CA LEU A 185 -6.15 -14.77 -17.53
C LEU A 185 -6.88 -16.07 -17.20
N ASP A 186 -6.78 -16.56 -15.98
CA ASP A 186 -7.25 -17.90 -15.58
C ASP A 186 -8.67 -17.92 -15.01
N SER A 187 -9.39 -16.81 -15.00
CA SER A 187 -10.86 -16.86 -14.89
C SER A 187 -11.50 -17.77 -15.96
N TRP A 188 -10.73 -18.19 -16.96
CA TRP A 188 -11.16 -19.05 -18.06
C TRP A 188 -10.60 -20.50 -18.00
N HIS A 189 -9.53 -20.79 -17.27
CA HIS A 189 -8.97 -22.14 -17.15
C HIS A 189 -8.41 -22.40 -15.73
N LYS A 190 -9.10 -23.26 -15.00
CA LYS A 190 -8.95 -23.51 -13.57
C LYS A 190 -7.79 -24.45 -13.17
N GLU A 191 -6.88 -24.85 -14.07
CA GLU A 191 -6.03 -26.02 -13.80
C GLU A 191 -4.53 -25.78 -13.55
N ASP A 192 -3.95 -24.58 -13.74
CA ASP A 192 -2.49 -24.39 -13.57
C ASP A 192 -2.07 -23.04 -12.96
N THR A 193 -2.83 -22.50 -12.04
CA THR A 193 -2.46 -21.27 -11.35
C THR A 193 -1.57 -21.55 -10.15
N GLU A 194 -0.43 -20.87 -10.05
CA GLU A 194 0.26 -20.67 -8.78
C GLU A 194 -0.59 -19.71 -7.91
N SER A 195 -1.79 -20.16 -7.57
CA SER A 195 -2.61 -19.49 -6.57
C SER A 195 -1.91 -19.58 -5.23
N ILE A 196 -2.06 -18.55 -4.42
CA ILE A 196 -1.55 -18.59 -3.05
C ILE A 196 -2.13 -19.83 -2.33
N SER A 197 -1.26 -20.55 -1.62
CA SER A 197 -1.57 -21.83 -1.00
C SER A 197 -1.35 -21.79 0.51
N GLU A 198 -1.89 -22.78 1.22
CA GLU A 198 -1.58 -22.98 2.64
C GLU A 198 -0.06 -23.06 2.86
N ARG A 199 0.43 -22.39 3.91
CA ARG A 199 1.85 -22.28 4.32
C ARG A 199 2.72 -21.40 3.43
N ASP A 200 2.16 -20.75 2.41
CA ASP A 200 2.91 -19.76 1.67
C ASP A 200 3.33 -18.60 2.57
N LYS A 201 4.56 -18.14 2.38
CA LYS A 201 5.06 -16.97 3.08
C LYS A 201 4.50 -15.72 2.44
N ILE A 202 3.97 -14.86 3.30
CA ILE A 202 3.45 -13.54 2.94
C ILE A 202 4.14 -12.49 3.79
N PHE A 203 4.05 -11.25 3.35
CA PHE A 203 4.43 -10.10 4.17
C PHE A 203 3.49 -8.93 3.90
N PHE A 204 3.48 -7.98 4.81
CA PHE A 204 2.75 -6.73 4.72
C PHE A 204 3.53 -5.63 5.43
N ILE A 205 3.18 -4.37 5.13
CA ILE A 205 3.99 -3.23 5.56
C ILE A 205 3.17 -2.33 6.47
N ASP A 206 3.67 -2.10 7.69
CA ASP A 206 3.16 -1.03 8.54
C ASP A 206 3.79 0.30 8.12
N ILE A 207 3.06 1.06 7.32
CA ILE A 207 3.39 2.43 6.93
C ILE A 207 2.58 3.45 7.73
N ALA A 208 1.50 3.01 8.39
CA ALA A 208 0.60 3.90 9.12
C ALA A 208 1.20 4.41 10.42
N SER A 209 1.94 3.57 11.14
CA SER A 209 2.59 3.95 12.40
C SER A 209 3.66 5.02 12.21
N ASP A 210 4.55 4.83 11.25
CA ASP A 210 5.55 5.82 10.83
C ASP A 210 5.93 5.63 9.37
N TRP A 211 5.49 6.53 8.50
CA TRP A 211 5.79 6.47 7.08
C TRP A 211 7.28 6.68 6.75
N ARG A 212 8.06 7.29 7.67
CA ARG A 212 9.50 7.50 7.52
C ARG A 212 10.32 6.26 7.83
N SER A 213 9.73 5.34 8.60
CA SER A 213 10.36 4.10 9.03
C SER A 213 9.36 2.95 8.97
N PRO A 214 8.85 2.62 7.76
CA PRO A 214 7.88 1.55 7.61
C PRO A 214 8.50 0.19 8.01
N VAL A 215 7.66 -0.67 8.58
CA VAL A 215 8.10 -1.97 9.10
C VAL A 215 7.51 -3.09 8.26
N CYS A 216 8.37 -3.98 7.76
CA CYS A 216 7.97 -5.23 7.12
C CYS A 216 7.58 -6.26 8.19
N ILE A 217 6.39 -6.82 8.09
CA ILE A 217 5.90 -7.88 8.98
C ILE A 217 5.69 -9.13 8.15
N GLU A 218 6.39 -10.19 8.54
CA GLU A 218 6.26 -11.50 7.89
C GLU A 218 5.06 -12.27 8.44
N GLY A 219 4.46 -13.07 7.56
CA GLY A 219 3.32 -13.91 7.87
C GLY A 219 3.33 -15.23 7.11
N GLU A 220 2.28 -15.99 7.31
CA GLU A 220 2.08 -17.28 6.65
C GLU A 220 0.59 -17.50 6.40
N VAL A 221 0.24 -18.00 5.22
CA VAL A 221 -1.14 -18.33 4.88
C VAL A 221 -1.58 -19.58 5.65
N ILE A 222 -2.70 -19.48 6.35
CA ILE A 222 -3.37 -20.62 6.98
C ILE A 222 -4.40 -21.22 6.00
N ALA A 223 -5.20 -20.36 5.37
CA ALA A 223 -6.15 -20.73 4.33
C ALA A 223 -6.30 -19.57 3.34
N PRO A 224 -6.12 -19.81 2.03
CA PRO A 224 -6.27 -18.78 1.02
C PRO A 224 -7.73 -18.27 0.93
N PHE A 225 -8.70 -19.15 1.19
CA PHE A 225 -10.12 -18.82 1.23
C PHE A 225 -10.75 -19.49 2.45
N MET A 226 -11.16 -18.67 3.43
CA MET A 226 -11.86 -19.12 4.64
C MET A 226 -13.07 -18.23 4.84
N PHE A 227 -14.27 -18.82 4.89
CA PHE A 227 -15.46 -18.06 5.21
C PHE A 227 -15.41 -17.60 6.67
N LEU A 228 -15.43 -16.28 6.87
CA LEU A 228 -15.45 -15.65 8.19
C LEU A 228 -16.80 -14.97 8.41
N GLU A 229 -17.50 -15.40 9.46
CA GLU A 229 -18.86 -14.89 9.77
C GLU A 229 -18.87 -13.38 10.03
N GLU A 230 -17.80 -12.83 10.58
CA GLU A 230 -17.66 -11.42 10.87
C GLU A 230 -17.67 -10.55 9.61
N PHE A 231 -17.17 -11.08 8.51
CA PHE A 231 -17.10 -10.40 7.22
C PHE A 231 -18.15 -10.88 6.23
N GLN A 232 -18.87 -11.97 6.54
CA GLN A 232 -19.89 -12.62 5.68
C GLN A 232 -19.36 -12.99 4.29
N MET A 233 -18.05 -13.26 4.17
CA MET A 233 -17.39 -13.61 2.92
C MET A 233 -16.17 -14.52 3.14
N GLU A 234 -15.67 -15.09 2.06
CA GLU A 234 -14.39 -15.79 2.06
C GLU A 234 -13.24 -14.79 2.11
N MET A 235 -12.30 -15.02 3.03
CA MET A 235 -11.14 -14.17 3.27
C MET A 235 -9.86 -14.96 3.12
N LEU A 236 -8.78 -14.31 2.72
CA LEU A 236 -7.44 -14.83 2.94
C LEU A 236 -7.18 -14.77 4.46
N TYR A 237 -6.94 -15.94 5.05
CA TYR A 237 -6.68 -16.08 6.49
C TYR A 237 -5.25 -16.54 6.73
N GLY A 238 -4.55 -15.85 7.62
CA GLY A 238 -3.14 -16.09 7.82
C GLY A 238 -2.66 -15.80 9.24
N LYS A 239 -1.39 -16.07 9.48
CA LYS A 239 -0.63 -15.64 10.66
C LYS A 239 0.13 -14.37 10.32
N GLY A 240 0.18 -13.45 11.28
CA GLY A 240 0.94 -12.21 11.21
C GLY A 240 0.48 -11.23 12.28
N ASN A 241 1.38 -10.39 12.75
CA ASN A 241 1.09 -9.42 13.81
C ASN A 241 0.61 -8.10 13.20
N ALA A 242 -0.67 -8.02 12.82
CA ALA A 242 -1.26 -6.76 12.42
C ALA A 242 -1.46 -5.85 13.63
N VAL A 243 -1.12 -4.56 13.48
CA VAL A 243 -1.31 -3.53 14.50
C VAL A 243 -2.36 -2.51 14.03
N PRO A 244 -2.95 -1.72 14.95
CA PRO A 244 -3.87 -0.63 14.59
C PRO A 244 -3.25 0.31 13.55
N GLY A 245 -4.02 0.68 12.52
CA GLY A 245 -3.55 1.48 11.38
C GLY A 245 -3.16 0.65 10.15
N MET A 246 -2.96 -0.66 10.29
CA MET A 246 -2.63 -1.52 9.14
C MET A 246 -3.83 -1.92 8.28
N SER A 247 -5.06 -1.57 8.69
CA SER A 247 -6.24 -1.72 7.83
C SER A 247 -6.00 -1.04 6.49
N GLY A 248 -6.15 -1.78 5.39
CA GLY A 248 -5.85 -1.35 4.04
C GLY A 248 -4.42 -1.64 3.55
N SER A 249 -3.52 -2.16 4.40
CA SER A 249 -2.20 -2.61 3.97
C SER A 249 -2.30 -3.75 2.98
N GLY A 250 -1.52 -3.69 1.90
CA GLY A 250 -1.39 -4.79 0.96
C GLY A 250 -0.75 -6.00 1.61
N VAL A 251 -1.24 -7.18 1.24
CA VAL A 251 -0.60 -8.47 1.52
C VAL A 251 0.13 -8.91 0.27
N PHE A 252 1.39 -9.27 0.42
CA PHE A 252 2.27 -9.64 -0.68
C PHE A 252 2.86 -11.03 -0.46
N ASP A 253 3.03 -11.78 -1.54
CA ASP A 253 3.81 -13.01 -1.51
C ASP A 253 5.32 -12.71 -1.45
N ARG A 254 6.15 -13.73 -1.29
CA ARG A 254 7.62 -13.60 -1.22
C ARG A 254 8.28 -12.98 -2.46
N TYR A 255 7.54 -12.88 -3.56
CA TYR A 255 8.00 -12.26 -4.81
C TYR A 255 7.53 -10.81 -4.96
N GLY A 256 6.71 -10.30 -4.04
CA GLY A 256 6.12 -8.97 -4.10
C GLY A 256 4.86 -8.90 -4.95
N ASN A 257 4.24 -10.03 -5.29
CA ASN A 257 2.91 -10.02 -5.90
C ASN A 257 1.86 -9.66 -4.85
N TYR A 258 0.92 -8.82 -5.23
CA TYR A 258 -0.21 -8.44 -4.40
C TYR A 258 -1.24 -9.58 -4.39
N VAL A 259 -1.56 -10.08 -3.20
CA VAL A 259 -2.46 -11.23 -3.03
C VAL A 259 -3.70 -10.91 -2.22
N GLY A 260 -3.78 -9.72 -1.64
CA GLY A 260 -4.94 -9.27 -0.89
C GLY A 260 -4.67 -8.00 -0.08
N MET A 261 -5.62 -7.63 0.78
CA MET A 261 -5.57 -6.41 1.58
C MET A 261 -6.04 -6.70 3.01
N ILE A 262 -5.22 -6.38 4.01
CA ILE A 262 -5.56 -6.58 5.43
C ILE A 262 -6.81 -5.77 5.78
N THR A 263 -7.76 -6.44 6.43
CA THR A 263 -8.95 -5.81 6.97
C THR A 263 -9.10 -6.00 8.49
N GLY A 264 -8.45 -6.99 9.04
CA GLY A 264 -8.47 -7.23 10.48
C GLY A 264 -7.37 -8.17 10.95
N GLY A 265 -7.18 -8.23 12.26
CA GLY A 265 -6.26 -9.13 12.90
C GLY A 265 -6.66 -9.42 14.34
N THR A 266 -5.98 -10.36 14.99
CA THR A 266 -6.21 -10.76 16.38
C THR A 266 -4.98 -10.53 17.23
N LEU A 267 -5.17 -10.42 18.55
CA LEU A 267 -4.06 -10.38 19.51
C LEU A 267 -3.23 -11.67 19.54
N GLN A 268 -3.72 -12.76 18.94
CA GLN A 268 -3.02 -14.04 18.80
C GLN A 268 -2.13 -14.08 17.55
N GLY A 269 -2.05 -12.99 16.78
CA GLY A 269 -1.24 -12.92 15.58
C GLY A 269 -1.88 -13.64 14.40
N GLU A 270 -3.20 -13.54 14.26
CA GLU A 270 -3.94 -14.00 13.08
C GLU A 270 -4.41 -12.78 12.30
N ILE A 271 -4.48 -12.89 10.98
CA ILE A 271 -4.95 -11.83 10.08
C ILE A 271 -6.07 -12.35 9.18
N ALA A 272 -6.97 -11.44 8.82
CA ALA A 272 -7.93 -11.60 7.74
C ALA A 272 -7.68 -10.52 6.69
N ALA A 273 -7.64 -10.91 5.43
CA ALA A 273 -7.45 -10.00 4.32
C ALA A 273 -8.49 -10.23 3.22
N VAL A 274 -8.96 -9.16 2.59
CA VAL A 274 -9.80 -9.22 1.40
C VAL A 274 -8.96 -9.83 0.28
N PRO A 275 -9.39 -10.94 -0.36
CA PRO A 275 -8.63 -11.57 -1.43
C PRO A 275 -8.52 -10.68 -2.67
N LEU A 276 -7.47 -10.88 -3.45
CA LEU A 276 -7.22 -10.12 -4.68
C LEU A 276 -8.39 -10.19 -5.68
N GLU A 277 -9.00 -11.37 -5.80
CA GLU A 277 -10.11 -11.61 -6.73
C GLU A 277 -11.30 -10.65 -6.45
N VAL A 278 -11.62 -10.46 -5.19
CA VAL A 278 -12.70 -9.54 -4.76
C VAL A 278 -12.32 -8.08 -5.06
N ILE A 279 -11.03 -7.74 -4.88
CA ILE A 279 -10.53 -6.39 -5.17
C ILE A 279 -10.60 -6.11 -6.66
N GLU A 280 -10.23 -7.06 -7.52
CA GLU A 280 -10.32 -6.93 -8.99
C GLU A 280 -11.77 -6.77 -9.44
N GLU A 281 -12.70 -7.61 -8.94
CA GLU A 281 -14.13 -7.50 -9.27
C GLU A 281 -14.71 -6.12 -8.93
N GLU A 282 -14.36 -5.58 -7.76
CA GLU A 282 -14.81 -4.25 -7.36
C GLU A 282 -14.15 -3.13 -8.16
N PHE A 283 -12.89 -3.32 -8.55
CA PHE A 283 -12.19 -2.35 -9.40
C PHE A 283 -12.75 -2.33 -10.83
N GLU A 284 -13.14 -3.46 -11.40
CA GLU A 284 -13.82 -3.50 -12.70
C GLU A 284 -15.09 -2.66 -12.68
N LYS A 285 -15.85 -2.65 -11.58
CA LYS A 285 -17.04 -1.79 -11.42
C LYS A 285 -16.67 -0.29 -11.42
N VAL A 286 -15.46 0.09 -10.94
CA VAL A 286 -14.96 1.48 -11.03
C VAL A 286 -14.74 1.88 -12.49
N ILE A 287 -14.02 1.04 -13.24
CA ILE A 287 -13.72 1.33 -14.66
C ILE A 287 -15.00 1.40 -15.49
N PHE A 288 -15.92 0.47 -15.29
CA PHE A 288 -17.15 0.39 -16.05
C PHE A 288 -18.04 1.62 -15.84
N ASN A 289 -18.13 2.12 -14.62
CA ASN A 289 -18.90 3.33 -14.31
C ASN A 289 -18.29 4.58 -14.95
N ASN A 290 -16.98 4.70 -15.01
CA ASN A 290 -16.29 5.84 -15.63
C ASN A 290 -16.48 5.87 -17.16
N LEU A 291 -16.66 4.71 -17.82
CA LEU A 291 -16.91 4.63 -19.26
C LEU A 291 -18.34 5.05 -19.65
N HIS A 292 -19.29 5.03 -18.73
CA HIS A 292 -20.71 5.34 -18.98
C HIS A 292 -21.12 6.74 -18.51
N THR A 293 -20.22 7.48 -17.86
CA THR A 293 -20.45 8.86 -17.37
C THR A 293 -19.79 9.93 -18.23
N ASN A 294 -19.05 9.56 -19.26
CA ASN A 294 -18.50 10.43 -20.31
C ASN A 294 -19.23 10.21 -21.62
#